data_42dc1bae580ce51a137e7c56ff12a40c
#
_entry.id   42dc1bae580ce51a137e7c56ff12a40c
#
_cell.length_a   1.000
_cell.length_b   1.000
_cell.length_c   1.000
_cell.angle_alpha   90.00
_cell.angle_beta   90.00
_cell.angle_gamma   90.00
#
_symmetry.space_group_name_H-M   'P 1'
#
loop_
_entity.id
_entity.type
_entity.pdbx_description
1 polymer ?
#
loop_
_entity_poly.entity_id
_entity_poly.type
_entity_poly.pdbx_seq_one_letter_code
_entity_poly.pdbx_strand_id
1 'polypeptide(L)'
;MGQRDQQVNGLLLELGKKIADRWLTTLFLPGLIWVCTAALSWQLGWTHALDPSAAEPLLRHVDGRHPVGQSVAVALGALIAAMSAGLTATAVAALIRLFRPAAARTAPVRRLRDVRRRRWERARQHAQRLEEEALGAAVGSVTVGPEIAEARARQDAISLEEPRHATWAGDRLRANASRIHRAYGLDITLAWPRLWVLLPDALRADVTAAQGAYAAAEVMVGWAVLYAVLGLVWGPALLIAIAVVAVGSLRGRSATEVLCQLVESATDLYGRKLAEELRIPCEGALNPAIGGAINEILRKEGPRS
;
A
#
# COMPACT_ATOMS: atom_id res chain seq x y z
N MET A 1 -0.67 -46.17 4.18
CA MET A 1 -0.32 -45.29 3.05
C MET A 1 -1.47 -44.31 2.70
N GLY A 2 -2.73 -44.67 2.90
CA GLY A 2 -3.88 -43.82 2.45
C GLY A 2 -4.20 -42.53 3.23
N GLN A 3 -3.84 -42.38 4.51
CA GLN A 3 -4.21 -41.21 5.30
C GLN A 3 -3.33 -39.97 5.00
N ARG A 4 -2.06 -40.14 4.72
CA ARG A 4 -1.16 -39.04 4.28
C ARG A 4 -1.51 -38.50 2.91
N ASP A 5 -1.91 -39.41 1.99
CA ASP A 5 -2.30 -38.98 0.62
C ASP A 5 -3.62 -38.24 0.63
N GLN A 6 -4.56 -38.55 1.51
CA GLN A 6 -5.81 -37.80 1.69
C GLN A 6 -5.58 -36.40 2.31
N GLN A 7 -4.67 -36.29 3.28
CA GLN A 7 -4.31 -34.99 3.87
C GLN A 7 -3.57 -34.08 2.86
N VAL A 8 -2.67 -34.63 2.06
CA VAL A 8 -1.95 -33.87 1.01
C VAL A 8 -2.91 -33.42 -0.07
N ASN A 9 -3.83 -34.28 -0.53
CA ASN A 9 -4.85 -33.90 -1.50
C ASN A 9 -5.84 -32.87 -0.97
N GLY A 10 -6.24 -32.95 0.30
CA GLY A 10 -7.06 -31.92 0.96
C GLY A 10 -6.36 -30.57 1.03
N LEU A 11 -5.09 -30.56 1.43
CA LEU A 11 -4.25 -29.34 1.47
C LEU A 11 -4.04 -28.73 0.08
N LEU A 12 -3.79 -29.55 -0.94
CA LEU A 12 -3.62 -29.08 -2.32
C LEU A 12 -4.92 -28.50 -2.89
N LEU A 13 -6.08 -29.09 -2.56
CA LEU A 13 -7.39 -28.58 -2.98
C LEU A 13 -7.72 -27.25 -2.26
N GLU A 14 -7.42 -27.13 -0.97
CA GLU A 14 -7.63 -25.89 -0.21
C GLU A 14 -6.70 -24.76 -0.66
N LEU A 15 -5.43 -25.07 -0.90
CA LEU A 15 -4.48 -24.13 -1.50
C LEU A 15 -4.89 -23.74 -2.91
N GLY A 16 -5.31 -24.69 -3.72
CA GLY A 16 -5.82 -24.44 -5.09
C GLY A 16 -7.04 -23.52 -5.06
N LYS A 17 -7.99 -23.74 -4.15
CA LYS A 17 -9.18 -22.91 -3.97
C LYS A 17 -8.82 -21.49 -3.51
N LYS A 18 -7.96 -21.33 -2.50
CA LYS A 18 -7.49 -20.01 -2.04
C LYS A 18 -6.74 -19.23 -3.13
N ILE A 19 -5.92 -19.92 -3.92
CA ILE A 19 -5.21 -19.32 -5.04
C ILE A 19 -6.22 -18.90 -6.12
N ALA A 20 -7.15 -19.78 -6.49
CA ALA A 20 -8.18 -19.50 -7.50
C ALA A 20 -9.07 -18.32 -7.10
N ASP A 21 -9.54 -18.27 -5.84
CA ASP A 21 -10.39 -17.18 -5.33
C ASP A 21 -9.64 -15.83 -5.35
N ARG A 22 -8.36 -15.84 -5.01
CA ARG A 22 -7.52 -14.64 -5.04
C ARG A 22 -7.26 -14.16 -6.46
N TRP A 23 -7.03 -15.09 -7.40
CA TRP A 23 -6.81 -14.76 -8.83
C TRP A 23 -8.08 -14.25 -9.48
N LEU A 24 -9.22 -14.89 -9.19
CA LEU A 24 -10.53 -14.48 -9.69
C LEU A 24 -10.89 -13.05 -9.25
N THR A 25 -10.71 -12.73 -7.98
CA THR A 25 -11.11 -11.42 -7.43
C THR A 25 -10.11 -10.30 -7.73
N THR A 26 -8.81 -10.61 -7.79
CA THR A 26 -7.75 -9.58 -7.88
C THR A 26 -7.34 -9.29 -9.33
N LEU A 27 -7.41 -10.28 -10.23
CA LEU A 27 -6.95 -10.13 -11.60
C LEU A 27 -8.09 -10.28 -12.62
N PHE A 28 -8.90 -11.34 -12.49
CA PHE A 28 -9.89 -11.66 -13.50
C PHE A 28 -11.07 -10.69 -13.49
N LEU A 29 -11.69 -10.44 -12.33
CA LEU A 29 -12.87 -9.57 -12.26
C LEU A 29 -12.55 -8.11 -12.65
N PRO A 30 -11.49 -7.46 -12.13
CA PRO A 30 -11.10 -6.13 -12.60
C PRO A 30 -10.68 -6.14 -14.08
N GLY A 31 -10.03 -7.21 -14.55
CA GLY A 31 -9.67 -7.38 -15.94
C GLY A 31 -10.89 -7.46 -16.87
N LEU A 32 -11.90 -8.21 -16.47
CA LEU A 32 -13.16 -8.32 -17.23
C LEU A 32 -13.86 -6.95 -17.31
N ILE A 33 -13.96 -6.23 -16.18
CA ILE A 33 -14.54 -4.88 -16.15
C ILE A 33 -13.75 -3.95 -17.09
N TRP A 34 -12.43 -4.03 -17.06
CA TRP A 34 -11.59 -3.22 -17.95
C TRP A 34 -11.81 -3.56 -19.42
N VAL A 35 -11.89 -4.85 -19.80
CA VAL A 35 -12.15 -5.29 -21.18
C VAL A 35 -13.52 -4.82 -21.65
N CYS A 36 -14.56 -4.96 -20.82
CA CYS A 36 -15.90 -4.44 -21.12
C CYS A 36 -15.87 -2.91 -21.32
N THR A 37 -15.17 -2.20 -20.45
CA THR A 37 -15.00 -0.74 -20.56
C THR A 37 -14.23 -0.37 -21.82
N ALA A 38 -13.19 -1.12 -22.19
CA ALA A 38 -12.41 -0.90 -23.41
C ALA A 38 -13.25 -1.15 -24.68
N ALA A 39 -14.06 -2.20 -24.70
CA ALA A 39 -14.97 -2.48 -25.80
C ALA A 39 -16.02 -1.38 -25.99
N LEU A 40 -16.60 -0.89 -24.88
CA LEU A 40 -17.52 0.25 -24.89
C LEU A 40 -16.82 1.53 -25.39
N SER A 41 -15.62 1.79 -24.90
CA SER A 41 -14.83 2.98 -25.24
C SER A 41 -14.51 3.06 -26.72
N TRP A 42 -14.23 1.91 -27.34
CA TRP A 42 -13.95 1.81 -28.78
C TRP A 42 -15.16 2.18 -29.64
N GLN A 43 -16.37 1.85 -29.17
CA GLN A 43 -17.60 2.17 -29.92
C GLN A 43 -18.13 3.59 -29.68
N LEU A 44 -18.06 4.06 -28.43
CA LEU A 44 -18.60 5.38 -28.06
C LEU A 44 -17.67 6.52 -28.44
N GLY A 45 -16.35 6.34 -28.38
CA GLY A 45 -15.38 7.41 -28.65
C GLY A 45 -15.62 8.67 -27.80
N TRP A 46 -15.01 9.79 -28.20
CA TRP A 46 -15.19 11.07 -27.50
C TRP A 46 -16.53 11.77 -27.80
N THR A 47 -17.08 11.55 -28.99
CA THR A 47 -18.25 12.28 -29.49
C THR A 47 -19.59 11.79 -28.91
N HIS A 48 -19.67 10.51 -28.54
CA HIS A 48 -20.86 9.87 -27.98
C HIS A 48 -20.61 9.27 -26.61
N ALA A 49 -19.71 9.87 -25.82
CA ALA A 49 -19.18 9.33 -24.59
C ALA A 49 -20.24 8.97 -23.51
N LEU A 50 -21.39 9.59 -23.55
CA LEU A 50 -22.52 9.40 -22.61
C LEU A 50 -23.83 9.06 -23.30
N ASP A 51 -23.81 8.69 -24.60
CA ASP A 51 -25.02 8.34 -25.35
C ASP A 51 -25.31 6.83 -25.17
N PRO A 52 -26.35 6.46 -24.38
CA PRO A 52 -26.69 5.05 -24.19
C PRO A 52 -27.21 4.36 -25.46
N SER A 53 -27.73 5.13 -26.43
CA SER A 53 -28.23 4.59 -27.70
C SER A 53 -27.10 4.05 -28.58
N ALA A 54 -25.89 4.61 -28.47
CA ALA A 54 -24.71 4.12 -29.17
C ALA A 54 -24.20 2.76 -28.66
N ALA A 55 -24.65 2.31 -27.49
CA ALA A 55 -24.34 0.99 -26.93
C ALA A 55 -25.32 -0.12 -27.37
N GLU A 56 -26.49 0.24 -27.97
CA GLU A 56 -27.46 -0.74 -28.46
C GLU A 56 -26.90 -1.80 -29.43
N PRO A 57 -26.00 -1.46 -30.38
CA PRO A 57 -25.44 -2.45 -31.29
C PRO A 57 -24.68 -3.56 -30.56
N LEU A 58 -24.02 -3.23 -29.44
CA LEU A 58 -23.29 -4.19 -28.60
C LEU A 58 -24.25 -5.15 -27.92
N LEU A 59 -25.38 -4.64 -27.39
CA LEU A 59 -26.41 -5.44 -26.73
C LEU A 59 -27.12 -6.37 -27.74
N ARG A 60 -27.40 -5.90 -28.94
CA ARG A 60 -28.00 -6.71 -30.03
C ARG A 60 -27.07 -7.83 -30.52
N HIS A 61 -25.74 -7.62 -30.44
CA HIS A 61 -24.76 -8.65 -30.79
C HIS A 61 -24.73 -9.80 -29.76
N VAL A 62 -25.08 -9.52 -28.51
CA VAL A 62 -25.16 -10.55 -27.46
C VAL A 62 -26.43 -11.36 -27.57
N ASP A 63 -27.54 -10.78 -28.07
CA ASP A 63 -28.83 -11.45 -28.27
C ASP A 63 -28.90 -12.27 -29.58
N GLY A 64 -27.95 -12.10 -30.50
CA GLY A 64 -27.88 -12.85 -31.75
C GLY A 64 -27.61 -14.32 -31.48
N ARG A 65 -28.39 -15.21 -32.12
CA ARG A 65 -28.18 -16.66 -32.12
C ARG A 65 -26.87 -17.00 -32.86
N HIS A 66 -25.76 -16.85 -32.14
CA HIS A 66 -24.47 -17.28 -32.68
C HIS A 66 -24.32 -18.81 -32.57
N PRO A 67 -23.69 -19.47 -33.53
CA PRO A 67 -23.33 -20.87 -33.37
C PRO A 67 -22.47 -21.06 -32.14
N VAL A 68 -22.71 -22.13 -31.38
CA VAL A 68 -22.08 -22.42 -30.07
C VAL A 68 -20.55 -22.23 -30.11
N GLY A 69 -19.91 -22.57 -31.22
CA GLY A 69 -18.47 -22.38 -31.42
C GLY A 69 -18.01 -20.93 -31.40
N GLN A 70 -18.79 -19.97 -31.93
CA GLN A 70 -18.45 -18.55 -31.88
C GLN A 70 -18.61 -17.98 -30.47
N SER A 71 -19.68 -18.37 -29.75
CA SER A 71 -19.89 -17.95 -28.38
C SER A 71 -18.76 -18.42 -27.45
N VAL A 72 -18.29 -19.65 -27.61
CA VAL A 72 -17.14 -20.20 -26.90
C VAL A 72 -15.85 -19.44 -27.24
N ALA A 73 -15.62 -19.14 -28.52
CA ALA A 73 -14.42 -18.39 -28.94
C ALA A 73 -14.40 -16.97 -28.38
N VAL A 74 -15.55 -16.27 -28.35
CA VAL A 74 -15.68 -14.93 -27.75
C VAL A 74 -15.44 -14.98 -26.23
N ALA A 75 -16.03 -15.96 -25.54
CA ALA A 75 -15.83 -16.14 -24.11
C ALA A 75 -14.35 -16.41 -23.75
N LEU A 76 -13.68 -17.29 -24.51
CA LEU A 76 -12.26 -17.57 -24.36
C LEU A 76 -11.40 -16.33 -24.66
N GLY A 77 -11.72 -15.59 -25.72
CA GLY A 77 -11.06 -14.33 -26.05
C GLY A 77 -11.19 -13.28 -24.93
N ALA A 78 -12.39 -13.11 -24.38
CA ALA A 78 -12.64 -12.21 -23.25
C ALA A 78 -11.88 -12.66 -21.98
N LEU A 79 -11.83 -13.96 -21.72
CA LEU A 79 -11.06 -14.53 -20.61
C LEU A 79 -9.56 -14.22 -20.76
N ILE A 80 -8.98 -14.49 -21.92
CA ILE A 80 -7.57 -14.23 -22.21
C ILE A 80 -7.27 -12.73 -22.11
N ALA A 81 -8.14 -11.88 -22.65
CA ALA A 81 -7.99 -10.43 -22.59
C ALA A 81 -8.05 -9.92 -21.14
N ALA A 82 -9.00 -10.42 -20.33
CA ALA A 82 -9.13 -10.06 -18.92
C ALA A 82 -7.88 -10.47 -18.10
N MET A 83 -7.38 -11.68 -18.32
CA MET A 83 -6.15 -12.16 -17.68
C MET A 83 -4.93 -11.35 -18.12
N SER A 84 -4.82 -11.03 -19.41
CA SER A 84 -3.72 -10.20 -19.93
C SER A 84 -3.75 -8.79 -19.36
N ALA A 85 -4.93 -8.18 -19.24
CA ALA A 85 -5.09 -6.87 -18.59
C ALA A 85 -4.66 -6.91 -17.11
N GLY A 86 -5.06 -7.95 -16.36
CA GLY A 86 -4.64 -8.14 -14.97
C GLY A 86 -3.13 -8.32 -14.83
N LEU A 87 -2.50 -9.13 -15.68
CA LEU A 87 -1.05 -9.29 -15.71
C LEU A 87 -0.34 -7.98 -16.07
N THR A 88 -0.88 -7.22 -17.03
CA THR A 88 -0.34 -5.91 -17.41
C THR A 88 -0.42 -4.92 -16.26
N ALA A 89 -1.56 -4.85 -15.54
CA ALA A 89 -1.71 -3.98 -14.38
C ALA A 89 -0.70 -4.33 -13.27
N THR A 90 -0.49 -5.61 -13.00
CA THR A 90 0.50 -6.07 -12.01
C THR A 90 1.93 -5.79 -12.47
N ALA A 91 2.24 -5.97 -13.74
CA ALA A 91 3.55 -5.66 -14.32
C ALA A 91 3.83 -4.15 -14.26
N VAL A 92 2.86 -3.30 -14.59
CA VAL A 92 2.97 -1.83 -14.47
C VAL A 92 3.21 -1.42 -13.02
N ALA A 93 2.46 -1.99 -12.06
CA ALA A 93 2.68 -1.73 -10.65
C ALA A 93 4.08 -2.17 -10.18
N ALA A 94 4.57 -3.32 -10.64
CA ALA A 94 5.91 -3.82 -10.36
C ALA A 94 7.00 -2.91 -10.95
N LEU A 95 6.83 -2.44 -12.18
CA LEU A 95 7.73 -1.48 -12.83
C LEU A 95 7.77 -0.16 -12.07
N ILE A 96 6.61 0.40 -11.70
CA ILE A 96 6.54 1.62 -10.89
C ILE A 96 7.31 1.44 -9.57
N ARG A 97 7.17 0.28 -8.91
CA ARG A 97 7.88 -0.06 -7.69
C ARG A 97 9.39 -0.13 -7.91
N LEU A 98 9.82 -0.83 -8.97
CA LEU A 98 11.23 -1.00 -9.31
C LEU A 98 11.90 0.34 -9.63
N PHE A 99 11.23 1.21 -10.39
CA PHE A 99 11.77 2.51 -10.78
C PHE A 99 11.51 3.62 -9.75
N ARG A 100 10.79 3.34 -8.64
CA ARG A 100 10.51 4.32 -7.58
C ARG A 100 11.76 5.07 -7.07
N PRO A 101 12.92 4.40 -6.80
CA PRO A 101 14.12 5.10 -6.35
C PRO A 101 14.70 6.04 -7.42
N ALA A 102 14.69 5.61 -8.69
CA ALA A 102 15.13 6.45 -9.81
C ALA A 102 14.14 7.59 -10.07
N ALA A 103 12.83 7.30 -10.06
CA ALA A 103 11.77 8.28 -10.22
C ALA A 103 11.81 9.36 -9.14
N ALA A 104 12.23 9.06 -7.91
CA ALA A 104 12.37 10.04 -6.84
C ALA A 104 13.34 11.19 -7.19
N ARG A 105 14.24 10.98 -8.15
CA ARG A 105 15.19 11.98 -8.66
C ARG A 105 14.64 12.81 -9.82
N THR A 106 13.49 12.44 -10.37
CA THR A 106 12.86 13.16 -11.50
C THR A 106 12.20 14.46 -11.05
N ALA A 107 12.14 15.46 -11.95
CA ALA A 107 11.57 16.76 -11.66
C ALA A 107 10.10 16.70 -11.18
N PRO A 108 9.18 15.94 -11.80
CA PRO A 108 7.78 15.90 -11.37
C PRO A 108 7.63 15.31 -9.96
N VAL A 109 8.37 14.26 -9.62
CA VAL A 109 8.32 13.63 -8.29
C VAL A 109 8.92 14.56 -7.23
N ARG A 110 10.00 15.26 -7.55
CA ARG A 110 10.56 16.30 -6.66
C ARG A 110 9.56 17.43 -6.43
N ARG A 111 8.91 17.94 -7.48
CA ARG A 111 7.86 18.97 -7.33
C ARG A 111 6.71 18.50 -6.43
N LEU A 112 6.25 17.27 -6.60
CA LEU A 112 5.19 16.70 -5.76
C LEU A 112 5.61 16.64 -4.29
N ARG A 113 6.83 16.17 -4.00
CA ARG A 113 7.41 16.18 -2.66
C ARG A 113 7.49 17.60 -2.09
N ASP A 114 7.98 18.56 -2.89
CA ASP A 114 8.16 19.95 -2.45
C ASP A 114 6.80 20.63 -2.17
N VAL A 115 5.77 20.34 -2.97
CA VAL A 115 4.40 20.80 -2.71
C VAL A 115 3.87 20.22 -1.39
N ARG A 116 4.09 18.91 -1.14
CA ARG A 116 3.70 18.26 0.13
C ARG A 116 4.44 18.87 1.31
N ARG A 117 5.76 19.09 1.17
CA ARG A 117 6.59 19.73 2.19
C ARG A 117 6.08 21.14 2.53
N ARG A 118 5.82 21.98 1.52
CA ARG A 118 5.27 23.33 1.74
C ARG A 118 3.88 23.31 2.42
N ARG A 119 3.03 22.34 2.07
CA ARG A 119 1.72 22.17 2.74
C ARG A 119 1.90 21.79 4.21
N TRP A 120 2.80 20.87 4.48
CA TRP A 120 3.12 20.43 5.83
C TRP A 120 3.74 21.57 6.67
N GLU A 121 4.69 22.32 6.12
CA GLU A 121 5.30 23.49 6.78
C GLU A 121 4.24 24.54 7.15
N ARG A 122 3.29 24.83 6.25
CA ARG A 122 2.18 25.76 6.53
C ARG A 122 1.28 25.24 7.64
N ALA A 123 0.91 23.96 7.61
CA ALA A 123 0.09 23.33 8.64
C ALA A 123 0.81 23.35 10.01
N ARG A 124 2.11 23.05 10.02
CA ARG A 124 2.95 23.13 11.23
C ARG A 124 3.01 24.55 11.79
N GLN A 125 3.30 25.54 10.95
CA GLN A 125 3.34 26.95 11.37
C GLN A 125 1.99 27.41 11.93
N HIS A 126 0.88 26.95 11.35
CA HIS A 126 -0.45 27.27 11.87
C HIS A 126 -0.68 26.65 13.27
N ALA A 127 -0.34 25.37 13.44
CA ALA A 127 -0.44 24.71 14.74
C ALA A 127 0.45 25.39 15.79
N GLN A 128 1.70 25.74 15.45
CA GLN A 128 2.62 26.44 16.34
C GLN A 128 2.10 27.83 16.76
N ARG A 129 1.52 28.61 15.86
CA ARG A 129 0.92 29.90 16.20
C ARG A 129 -0.22 29.77 17.20
N LEU A 130 -1.13 28.80 16.99
CA LEU A 130 -2.21 28.55 17.93
C LEU A 130 -1.69 28.12 19.32
N GLU A 131 -0.61 27.34 19.35
CA GLU A 131 0.05 26.98 20.61
C GLU A 131 0.69 28.18 21.32
N GLU A 132 1.38 29.06 20.58
CA GLU A 132 1.99 30.29 21.09
C GLU A 132 0.91 31.27 21.61
N GLU A 133 -0.19 31.43 20.88
CA GLU A 133 -1.32 32.26 21.30
C GLU A 133 -1.98 31.71 22.56
N ALA A 134 -2.17 30.39 22.66
CA ALA A 134 -2.72 29.74 23.84
C ALA A 134 -1.80 29.87 25.07
N LEU A 135 -0.49 29.74 24.87
CA LEU A 135 0.50 29.94 25.93
C LEU A 135 0.56 31.39 26.39
N GLY A 136 0.42 32.36 25.49
CA GLY A 136 0.36 33.77 25.81
C GLY A 136 -0.93 34.19 26.53
N ALA A 137 -2.03 33.51 26.29
CA ALA A 137 -3.32 33.76 26.92
C ALA A 137 -3.50 33.03 28.29
N ALA A 138 -2.75 31.96 28.54
CA ALA A 138 -2.91 31.10 29.72
C ALA A 138 -1.89 31.39 30.80
N VAL A 139 -2.22 32.33 31.67
CA VAL A 139 -1.60 32.40 33.02
C VAL A 139 -2.33 31.38 33.91
N GLY A 140 -2.01 30.09 33.82
CA GLY A 140 -2.47 29.13 34.80
C GLY A 140 -2.81 27.68 34.42
N SER A 141 -3.27 27.35 33.22
CA SER A 141 -3.46 25.97 32.83
C SER A 141 -3.53 25.83 31.32
N VAL A 142 -2.57 25.15 30.72
CA VAL A 142 -2.58 24.82 29.27
C VAL A 142 -3.45 23.59 29.06
N THR A 143 -4.75 23.80 28.84
CA THR A 143 -5.61 22.77 28.21
C THR A 143 -5.42 22.90 26.70
N VAL A 144 -4.95 21.85 26.06
CA VAL A 144 -4.85 21.81 24.57
C VAL A 144 -6.26 22.04 24.01
N GLY A 145 -6.53 23.23 23.51
CA GLY A 145 -7.82 23.58 22.94
C GLY A 145 -8.13 22.68 21.73
N PRO A 146 -9.42 22.43 21.43
CA PRO A 146 -9.83 21.60 20.29
C PRO A 146 -9.24 22.09 18.98
N GLU A 147 -9.03 23.40 18.83
CA GLU A 147 -8.43 24.04 17.66
C GLU A 147 -6.96 23.63 17.42
N ILE A 148 -6.17 23.53 18.50
CA ILE A 148 -4.78 23.07 18.45
C ILE A 148 -4.72 21.60 18.09
N ALA A 149 -5.61 20.76 18.66
CA ALA A 149 -5.70 19.35 18.35
C ALA A 149 -6.07 19.14 16.86
N GLU A 150 -7.01 19.92 16.34
CA GLU A 150 -7.39 19.87 14.92
C GLU A 150 -6.27 20.35 14.00
N ALA A 151 -5.56 21.42 14.34
CA ALA A 151 -4.44 21.92 13.56
C ALA A 151 -3.29 20.88 13.50
N ARG A 152 -2.99 20.21 14.63
CA ARG A 152 -2.03 19.09 14.66
C ARG A 152 -2.52 17.90 13.84
N ALA A 153 -3.79 17.52 13.96
CA ALA A 153 -4.36 16.45 13.17
C ALA A 153 -4.28 16.73 11.65
N ARG A 154 -4.48 17.97 11.23
CA ARG A 154 -4.29 18.40 9.83
C ARG A 154 -2.83 18.29 9.39
N GLN A 155 -1.87 18.64 10.23
CA GLN A 155 -0.44 18.45 9.97
C GLN A 155 -0.11 16.97 9.81
N ASP A 156 -0.54 16.13 10.75
CA ASP A 156 -0.28 14.68 10.79
C ASP A 156 -0.93 13.95 9.62
N ALA A 157 -2.08 14.42 9.14
CA ALA A 157 -2.74 13.91 7.94
C ALA A 157 -1.89 14.08 6.67
N ILE A 158 -0.98 15.08 6.65
CA ILE A 158 -0.02 15.25 5.56
C ILE A 158 1.19 14.37 5.78
N SER A 159 1.80 14.42 6.96
CA SER A 159 2.92 13.60 7.40
C SER A 159 3.20 13.80 8.88
N LEU A 160 3.57 12.73 9.60
CA LEU A 160 3.97 12.80 11.01
C LEU A 160 5.31 13.51 11.22
N GLU A 161 6.21 13.45 10.25
CA GLU A 161 7.48 14.13 10.20
C GLU A 161 7.61 14.92 8.90
N GLU A 162 8.64 15.74 8.75
CA GLU A 162 8.93 16.48 7.53
C GLU A 162 8.94 15.53 6.32
N PRO A 163 8.07 15.78 5.30
CA PRO A 163 7.96 14.90 4.14
C PRO A 163 9.26 14.81 3.35
N ARG A 164 9.79 13.61 3.19
CA ARG A 164 10.97 13.29 2.35
C ARG A 164 10.61 12.45 1.15
N HIS A 165 9.41 11.84 1.14
CA HIS A 165 8.91 11.03 0.04
C HIS A 165 7.75 11.74 -0.68
N ALA A 166 7.53 11.35 -1.92
CA ALA A 166 6.39 11.84 -2.69
C ALA A 166 5.05 11.27 -2.19
N THR A 167 5.08 10.12 -1.50
CA THR A 167 3.89 9.41 -1.00
C THR A 167 3.81 9.48 0.52
N TRP A 168 2.59 9.50 1.03
CA TRP A 168 2.31 9.43 2.46
C TRP A 168 2.84 8.13 3.09
N ALA A 169 2.63 6.99 2.42
CA ALA A 169 3.09 5.68 2.90
C ALA A 169 4.61 5.63 3.11
N GLY A 170 5.39 6.19 2.17
CA GLY A 170 6.84 6.26 2.32
C GLY A 170 7.29 7.07 3.52
N ASP A 171 6.64 8.23 3.78
CA ASP A 171 6.93 9.04 4.95
C ASP A 171 6.48 8.36 6.25
N ARG A 172 5.33 7.65 6.23
CA ARG A 172 4.80 6.94 7.41
C ARG A 172 5.71 5.79 7.83
N LEU A 173 6.19 4.98 6.88
CA LEU A 173 7.15 3.90 7.14
C LEU A 173 8.47 4.45 7.72
N ARG A 174 8.96 5.56 7.16
CA ARG A 174 10.17 6.23 7.68
C ARG A 174 9.95 6.78 9.09
N ALA A 175 8.83 7.45 9.33
CA ALA A 175 8.50 7.97 10.66
C ALA A 175 8.40 6.85 11.70
N ASN A 176 7.86 5.69 11.34
CA ASN A 176 7.81 4.52 12.20
C ASN A 176 9.23 4.01 12.56
N ALA A 177 10.10 3.87 11.55
CA ALA A 177 11.49 3.48 11.78
C ALA A 177 12.24 4.49 12.66
N SER A 178 12.04 5.80 12.43
CA SER A 178 12.61 6.86 13.25
C SER A 178 12.10 6.83 14.70
N ARG A 179 10.82 6.49 14.90
CA ARG A 179 10.21 6.38 16.21
C ARG A 179 10.78 5.22 17.01
N ILE A 180 10.90 4.03 16.40
CA ILE A 180 11.54 2.87 16.99
C ILE A 180 13.01 3.17 17.33
N HIS A 181 13.72 3.82 16.40
CA HIS A 181 15.12 4.20 16.64
C HIS A 181 15.26 5.19 17.81
N ARG A 182 14.40 6.20 17.93
CA ARG A 182 14.41 7.14 19.05
C ARG A 182 14.07 6.48 20.38
N ALA A 183 13.12 5.55 20.38
CA ALA A 183 12.68 4.87 21.61
C ALA A 183 13.71 3.83 22.10
N TYR A 184 14.29 3.07 21.19
CA TYR A 184 15.09 1.88 21.51
C TYR A 184 16.50 1.89 20.93
N GLY A 185 16.93 2.94 20.23
CA GLY A 185 18.23 2.95 19.52
C GLY A 185 18.35 1.89 18.42
N LEU A 186 17.27 1.15 18.15
CA LEU A 186 17.27 -0.03 17.26
C LEU A 186 17.05 0.39 15.79
N ASP A 187 17.92 -0.10 14.91
CA ASP A 187 17.67 -0.02 13.45
C ASP A 187 16.78 -1.17 13.04
N ILE A 188 15.49 -0.86 12.87
CA ILE A 188 14.49 -1.87 12.52
C ILE A 188 14.78 -2.55 11.17
N THR A 189 15.45 -1.88 10.24
CA THR A 189 15.79 -2.46 8.94
C THR A 189 16.77 -3.63 9.10
N LEU A 190 17.71 -3.51 10.02
CA LEU A 190 18.67 -4.56 10.35
C LEU A 190 18.06 -5.64 11.24
N ALA A 191 17.25 -5.22 12.21
CA ALA A 191 16.69 -6.12 13.22
C ALA A 191 15.53 -6.97 12.69
N TRP A 192 14.73 -6.45 11.76
CA TRP A 192 13.49 -7.05 11.30
C TRP A 192 13.61 -8.51 10.84
N PRO A 193 14.60 -8.93 10.01
CA PRO A 193 14.69 -10.32 9.58
C PRO A 193 14.91 -11.32 10.75
N ARG A 194 15.56 -10.88 11.84
CA ARG A 194 15.81 -11.71 13.04
C ARG A 194 14.60 -11.68 13.95
N LEU A 195 14.02 -10.51 14.12
CA LEU A 195 12.79 -10.35 14.88
C LEU A 195 11.67 -11.21 14.29
N TRP A 196 11.56 -11.24 12.95
CA TRP A 196 10.59 -12.07 12.22
C TRP A 196 10.62 -13.55 12.62
N VAL A 197 11.81 -14.11 12.83
CA VAL A 197 11.97 -15.52 13.24
C VAL A 197 11.43 -15.77 14.65
N LEU A 198 11.47 -14.75 15.51
CA LEU A 198 11.03 -14.84 16.90
C LEU A 198 9.52 -14.60 17.08
N LEU A 199 8.85 -14.06 16.05
CA LEU A 199 7.42 -13.75 16.12
C LEU A 199 6.59 -15.05 16.13
N PRO A 200 5.49 -15.08 16.90
CA PRO A 200 4.51 -16.16 16.83
C PRO A 200 3.79 -16.17 15.46
N ASP A 201 3.30 -17.34 15.08
CA ASP A 201 2.65 -17.54 13.78
C ASP A 201 1.46 -16.62 13.55
N ALA A 202 0.67 -16.33 14.57
CA ALA A 202 -0.46 -15.41 14.49
C ALA A 202 0.00 -14.00 14.07
N LEU A 203 1.03 -13.44 14.72
CA LEU A 203 1.53 -12.10 14.40
C LEU A 203 2.22 -12.07 13.03
N ARG A 204 2.92 -13.14 12.65
CA ARG A 204 3.46 -13.30 11.29
C ARG A 204 2.36 -13.30 10.23
N ALA A 205 1.24 -13.99 10.50
CA ALA A 205 0.08 -13.99 9.61
C ALA A 205 -0.52 -12.58 9.45
N ASP A 206 -0.69 -11.83 10.54
CA ASP A 206 -1.22 -10.48 10.52
C ASP A 206 -0.32 -9.52 9.72
N VAL A 207 0.99 -9.57 9.96
CA VAL A 207 1.96 -8.77 9.19
C VAL A 207 1.93 -9.13 7.71
N THR A 208 1.87 -10.43 7.38
CA THR A 208 1.78 -10.89 6.00
C THR A 208 0.48 -10.42 5.33
N ALA A 209 -0.63 -10.44 6.06
CA ALA A 209 -1.91 -9.92 5.58
C ALA A 209 -1.85 -8.41 5.31
N ALA A 210 -1.25 -7.62 6.21
CA ALA A 210 -1.05 -6.18 6.04
C ALA A 210 -0.14 -5.87 4.84
N GLN A 211 0.95 -6.62 4.66
CA GLN A 211 1.81 -6.51 3.47
C GLN A 211 1.06 -6.85 2.18
N GLY A 212 0.22 -7.89 2.21
CA GLY A 212 -0.65 -8.26 1.10
C GLY A 212 -1.65 -7.18 0.73
N ALA A 213 -2.27 -6.55 1.74
CA ALA A 213 -3.19 -5.42 1.55
C ALA A 213 -2.48 -4.19 0.93
N TYR A 214 -1.26 -3.90 1.39
CA TYR A 214 -0.44 -2.84 0.80
C TYR A 214 -0.08 -3.14 -0.66
N ALA A 215 0.36 -4.36 -0.96
CA ALA A 215 0.67 -4.78 -2.32
C ALA A 215 -0.56 -4.72 -3.25
N ALA A 216 -1.75 -5.09 -2.75
CA ALA A 216 -2.99 -4.98 -3.50
C ALA A 216 -3.33 -3.51 -3.83
N ALA A 217 -3.09 -2.59 -2.88
CA ALA A 217 -3.26 -1.16 -3.13
C ALA A 217 -2.29 -0.62 -4.20
N GLU A 218 -1.06 -1.15 -4.27
CA GLU A 218 -0.11 -0.81 -5.34
C GLU A 218 -0.58 -1.30 -6.72
N VAL A 219 -1.20 -2.48 -6.81
CA VAL A 219 -1.78 -2.99 -8.07
C VAL A 219 -2.91 -2.08 -8.58
N MET A 220 -3.67 -1.42 -7.70
CA MET A 220 -4.66 -0.44 -8.11
C MET A 220 -4.05 0.74 -8.89
N VAL A 221 -2.80 1.11 -8.60
CA VAL A 221 -2.10 2.13 -9.41
C VAL A 221 -1.86 1.62 -10.83
N GLY A 222 -1.53 0.35 -11.01
CA GLY A 222 -1.42 -0.28 -12.33
C GLY A 222 -2.74 -0.22 -13.11
N TRP A 223 -3.85 -0.55 -12.47
CA TRP A 223 -5.19 -0.40 -13.05
C TRP A 223 -5.51 1.03 -13.42
N ALA A 224 -5.18 1.99 -12.55
CA ALA A 224 -5.40 3.40 -12.83
C ALA A 224 -4.63 3.87 -14.09
N VAL A 225 -3.40 3.38 -14.29
CA VAL A 225 -2.63 3.66 -15.51
C VAL A 225 -3.34 3.10 -16.75
N LEU A 226 -3.86 1.87 -16.69
CA LEU A 226 -4.61 1.27 -17.80
C LEU A 226 -5.89 2.06 -18.13
N TYR A 227 -6.64 2.50 -17.11
CA TYR A 227 -7.81 3.36 -17.32
C TYR A 227 -7.42 4.75 -17.82
N ALA A 228 -6.29 5.32 -17.39
CA ALA A 228 -5.80 6.60 -17.90
C ALA A 228 -5.41 6.51 -19.38
N VAL A 229 -4.79 5.40 -19.82
CA VAL A 229 -4.53 5.14 -21.25
C VAL A 229 -5.84 5.01 -22.03
N LEU A 230 -6.83 4.28 -21.50
CA LEU A 230 -8.13 4.16 -22.11
C LEU A 230 -8.84 5.53 -22.19
N GLY A 231 -8.60 6.40 -21.24
CA GLY A 231 -9.09 7.78 -21.19
C GLY A 231 -8.61 8.66 -22.35
N LEU A 232 -7.56 8.28 -23.06
CA LEU A 232 -7.14 8.97 -24.31
C LEU A 232 -8.14 8.75 -25.45
N VAL A 233 -8.90 7.66 -25.40
CA VAL A 233 -9.92 7.31 -26.39
C VAL A 233 -11.32 7.69 -25.89
N TRP A 234 -11.58 7.58 -24.58
CA TRP A 234 -12.88 7.78 -23.98
C TRP A 234 -12.78 8.55 -22.65
N GLY A 235 -13.20 9.82 -22.66
CA GLY A 235 -13.05 10.75 -21.53
C GLY A 235 -13.51 10.22 -20.17
N PRO A 236 -14.67 9.53 -20.05
CA PRO A 236 -15.13 8.98 -18.76
C PRO A 236 -14.15 8.00 -18.11
N ALA A 237 -13.28 7.29 -18.86
CA ALA A 237 -12.28 6.42 -18.29
C ALA A 237 -11.23 7.17 -17.45
N LEU A 238 -11.01 8.48 -17.68
CA LEU A 238 -10.17 9.30 -16.82
C LEU A 238 -10.77 9.47 -15.42
N LEU A 239 -12.10 9.60 -15.33
CA LEU A 239 -12.79 9.69 -14.04
C LEU A 239 -12.66 8.37 -13.27
N ILE A 240 -12.75 7.23 -13.99
CA ILE A 240 -12.51 5.92 -13.40
C ILE A 240 -11.06 5.82 -12.91
N ALA A 241 -10.08 6.25 -13.70
CA ALA A 241 -8.67 6.26 -13.31
C ALA A 241 -8.45 7.08 -12.02
N ILE A 242 -9.03 8.27 -11.93
CA ILE A 242 -8.96 9.14 -10.75
C ILE A 242 -9.60 8.44 -9.54
N ALA A 243 -10.78 7.84 -9.70
CA ALA A 243 -11.46 7.10 -8.64
C ALA A 243 -10.62 5.91 -8.14
N VAL A 244 -10.02 5.14 -9.06
CA VAL A 244 -9.15 4.00 -8.73
C VAL A 244 -7.90 4.47 -7.98
N VAL A 245 -7.27 5.59 -8.39
CA VAL A 245 -6.15 6.18 -7.63
C VAL A 245 -6.59 6.61 -6.24
N ALA A 246 -7.75 7.27 -6.12
CA ALA A 246 -8.26 7.72 -4.82
C ALA A 246 -8.49 6.54 -3.87
N VAL A 247 -9.22 5.51 -4.32
CA VAL A 247 -9.48 4.29 -3.53
C VAL A 247 -8.19 3.55 -3.21
N GLY A 248 -7.28 3.40 -4.18
CA GLY A 248 -5.97 2.78 -3.99
C GLY A 248 -5.12 3.53 -2.96
N SER A 249 -5.14 4.86 -2.97
CA SER A 249 -4.41 5.68 -2.00
C SER A 249 -4.97 5.55 -0.58
N LEU A 250 -6.30 5.51 -0.42
CA LEU A 250 -6.96 5.31 0.87
C LEU A 250 -6.65 3.93 1.45
N ARG A 251 -6.80 2.87 0.64
CA ARG A 251 -6.46 1.50 1.04
C ARG A 251 -4.98 1.35 1.37
N GLY A 252 -4.11 1.97 0.56
CA GLY A 252 -2.67 1.96 0.80
C GLY A 252 -2.28 2.66 2.11
N ARG A 253 -2.95 3.77 2.47
CA ARG A 253 -2.75 4.45 3.75
C ARG A 253 -3.17 3.56 4.91
N SER A 254 -4.37 2.99 4.88
CA SER A 254 -4.86 2.08 5.93
C SER A 254 -3.95 0.87 6.10
N ALA A 255 -3.56 0.21 5.01
CA ALA A 255 -2.65 -0.93 5.06
C ALA A 255 -1.26 -0.57 5.63
N THR A 256 -0.74 0.62 5.27
CA THR A 256 0.54 1.11 5.81
C THR A 256 0.44 1.40 7.31
N GLU A 257 -0.67 1.98 7.75
CA GLU A 257 -0.89 2.27 9.18
C GLU A 257 -0.90 0.98 9.99
N VAL A 258 -1.69 -0.02 9.58
CA VAL A 258 -1.74 -1.34 10.22
C VAL A 258 -0.35 -1.99 10.23
N LEU A 259 0.37 -1.95 9.12
CA LEU A 259 1.72 -2.51 9.03
C LEU A 259 2.67 -1.82 10.02
N CYS A 260 2.64 -0.49 10.11
CA CYS A 260 3.47 0.26 11.06
C CYS A 260 3.15 -0.10 12.51
N GLN A 261 1.87 -0.20 12.85
CA GLN A 261 1.43 -0.59 14.20
C GLN A 261 1.88 -2.02 14.56
N LEU A 262 1.77 -2.97 13.63
CA LEU A 262 2.22 -4.34 13.85
C LEU A 262 3.74 -4.43 14.01
N VAL A 263 4.51 -3.68 13.22
CA VAL A 263 5.98 -3.63 13.35
C VAL A 263 6.40 -3.01 14.68
N GLU A 264 5.74 -1.95 15.13
CA GLU A 264 5.97 -1.31 16.42
C GLU A 264 5.65 -2.28 17.56
N SER A 265 4.45 -2.87 17.57
CA SER A 265 4.05 -3.87 18.56
C SER A 265 4.98 -5.08 18.60
N ALA A 266 5.44 -5.55 17.44
CA ALA A 266 6.42 -6.64 17.36
C ALA A 266 7.75 -6.24 18.01
N THR A 267 8.18 -4.98 17.83
CA THR A 267 9.42 -4.48 18.44
C THR A 267 9.26 -4.34 19.95
N ASP A 268 8.13 -3.79 20.41
CA ASP A 268 7.84 -3.58 21.84
C ASP A 268 7.80 -4.90 22.62
N LEU A 269 7.16 -5.92 22.02
CA LEU A 269 6.94 -7.21 22.70
C LEU A 269 8.12 -8.18 22.57
N TYR A 270 8.81 -8.16 21.42
CA TYR A 270 9.84 -9.17 21.09
C TYR A 270 11.26 -8.60 20.96
N GLY A 271 11.44 -7.29 21.04
CA GLY A 271 12.77 -6.67 20.95
C GLY A 271 13.71 -7.10 22.07
N ARG A 272 13.19 -7.29 23.31
CA ARG A 272 13.96 -7.84 24.43
C ARG A 272 14.40 -9.27 24.15
N LYS A 273 13.49 -10.13 23.64
CA LYS A 273 13.80 -11.50 23.30
C LYS A 273 14.89 -11.61 22.23
N LEU A 274 14.90 -10.65 21.28
CA LEU A 274 15.98 -10.55 20.30
C LEU A 274 17.35 -10.29 20.96
N ALA A 275 17.41 -9.42 21.98
CA ALA A 275 18.64 -9.16 22.73
C ALA A 275 19.11 -10.44 23.47
N GLU A 276 18.20 -11.15 24.13
CA GLU A 276 18.48 -12.39 24.84
C GLU A 276 19.03 -13.48 23.90
N GLU A 277 18.41 -13.67 22.71
CA GLU A 277 18.89 -14.65 21.69
C GLU A 277 20.26 -14.27 21.12
N LEU A 278 20.59 -12.98 21.07
CA LEU A 278 21.92 -12.48 20.69
C LEU A 278 22.92 -12.50 21.86
N ARG A 279 22.54 -13.03 23.02
CA ARG A 279 23.34 -13.09 24.25
C ARG A 279 23.81 -11.71 24.75
N ILE A 280 23.00 -10.70 24.53
CA ILE A 280 23.23 -9.35 25.07
C ILE A 280 22.59 -9.28 26.46
N PRO A 281 23.34 -8.95 27.53
CA PRO A 281 22.77 -8.77 28.86
C PRO A 281 21.63 -7.73 28.82
N CYS A 282 20.42 -8.12 29.19
CA CYS A 282 19.25 -7.28 29.15
C CYS A 282 18.47 -7.40 30.46
N GLU A 283 18.81 -6.59 31.44
CA GLU A 283 18.08 -6.46 32.70
C GLU A 283 16.97 -5.41 32.51
N GLY A 284 15.71 -5.85 32.42
CA GLY A 284 14.55 -4.96 32.25
C GLY A 284 14.05 -4.79 30.81
N ALA A 285 13.55 -3.59 30.50
CA ALA A 285 12.99 -3.28 29.18
C ALA A 285 14.07 -2.97 28.12
N LEU A 286 13.72 -3.15 26.85
CA LEU A 286 14.56 -2.71 25.74
C LEU A 286 14.83 -1.18 25.87
N ASN A 287 16.07 -0.78 25.73
CA ASN A 287 16.50 0.60 25.84
C ASN A 287 17.52 0.96 24.73
N PRO A 288 17.88 2.23 24.56
CA PRO A 288 18.78 2.66 23.49
C PRO A 288 20.18 2.04 23.53
N ALA A 289 20.71 1.72 24.69
CA ALA A 289 22.02 1.05 24.83
C ALA A 289 21.98 -0.37 24.30
N ILE A 290 20.93 -1.14 24.67
CA ILE A 290 20.71 -2.51 24.18
C ILE A 290 20.46 -2.53 22.68
N GLY A 291 19.63 -1.60 22.17
CA GLY A 291 19.38 -1.49 20.73
C GLY A 291 20.64 -1.13 19.94
N GLY A 292 21.49 -0.28 20.48
CA GLY A 292 22.83 0.00 19.93
C GLY A 292 23.70 -1.25 19.83
N ALA A 293 23.79 -2.03 20.91
CA ALA A 293 24.54 -3.29 20.95
C ALA A 293 23.99 -4.32 19.93
N ILE A 294 22.65 -4.42 19.80
CA ILE A 294 22.03 -5.25 18.76
C ILE A 294 22.51 -4.81 17.36
N ASN A 295 22.47 -3.50 17.08
CA ASN A 295 22.88 -3.00 15.76
C ASN A 295 24.35 -3.31 15.47
N GLU A 296 25.26 -3.18 16.42
CA GLU A 296 26.68 -3.50 16.24
C GLU A 296 26.89 -4.96 15.87
N ILE A 297 26.24 -5.88 16.59
CA ILE A 297 26.31 -7.33 16.27
C ILE A 297 25.73 -7.58 14.88
N LEU A 298 24.61 -6.96 14.53
CA LEU A 298 23.92 -7.22 13.26
C LEU A 298 24.66 -6.62 12.06
N ARG A 299 25.41 -5.54 12.23
CA ARG A 299 26.29 -4.95 11.20
C ARG A 299 27.55 -5.78 10.99
N LYS A 300 27.85 -6.71 11.93
CA LYS A 300 29.10 -7.47 11.95
C LYS A 300 30.34 -6.54 11.98
N GLU A 301 30.18 -5.35 12.52
CA GLU A 301 31.27 -4.45 12.84
C GLU A 301 31.97 -5.04 14.05
N GLY A 302 33.23 -5.44 13.92
CA GLY A 302 34.03 -5.89 15.06
C GLY A 302 34.13 -4.80 16.11
N PRO A 303 34.47 -5.14 17.38
CA PRO A 303 34.60 -4.16 18.45
C PRO A 303 35.56 -3.07 17.98
N ARG A 304 35.09 -1.81 18.02
CA ARG A 304 35.94 -0.66 17.77
C ARG A 304 36.95 -0.59 18.89
N SER A 305 38.20 -0.97 18.57
CA SER A 305 39.38 -0.86 19.44
C SER A 305 39.67 0.59 19.78
#